data_d7aca43161ef3b527d87c30f6bb6fa3c
#
_entry.id   d7aca43161ef3b527d87c30f6bb6fa3c
#
_cell.length_a   1.000
_cell.length_b   1.000
_cell.length_c   1.000
_cell.angle_alpha   90.00
_cell.angle_beta   90.00
_cell.angle_gamma   90.00
#
_symmetry.space_group_name_H-M   'P 1'
#
loop_
_entity.id
_entity.type
_entity.pdbx_description
1 polymer ?
#
loop_
_entity_poly.entity_id
_entity_poly.type
_entity_poly.pdbx_seq_one_letter_code
_entity_poly.pdbx_strand_id
1 'polypeptide(L)'
;FWENVMSLKGSKTEQNLKDAFAGESQANRRYLYFAAKADVEGQNDIATVFRSTAEGETGHAHGHLEYLEKECGDPATGEPIGDSIQNLKAAIAGETHEYTDMYPGMAKTARDEGHDEIADWFETLAKAERSHANRFQKALDEVA
;
A
#
# COMPACT_ATOMS: atom_id res chain seq x y z
N PHE A 1 28.52 20.23 11.94
CA PHE A 1 28.43 20.90 10.68
C PHE A 1 27.30 20.41 9.85
N TRP A 2 27.01 21.19 8.84
CA TRP A 2 26.02 20.80 7.87
C TRP A 2 26.47 19.60 7.01
N GLU A 3 27.74 19.34 6.89
CA GLU A 3 28.23 18.11 6.28
C GLU A 3 27.93 16.86 7.13
N ASN A 4 27.50 17.08 8.38
CA ASN A 4 27.02 16.01 9.25
C ASN A 4 25.50 15.82 9.16
N VAL A 5 24.83 16.63 8.34
CA VAL A 5 23.40 16.45 8.07
C VAL A 5 23.26 15.16 7.27
N MET A 6 22.63 14.18 7.89
CA MET A 6 22.45 12.88 7.29
C MET A 6 21.40 12.94 6.19
N SER A 7 21.68 12.28 5.08
CA SER A 7 20.65 12.02 4.07
C SER A 7 19.56 11.15 4.71
N LEU A 8 18.33 11.37 4.32
CA LEU A 8 17.22 10.54 4.76
C LEU A 8 17.40 9.11 4.23
N LYS A 9 17.83 8.98 2.98
CA LYS A 9 18.01 7.67 2.33
C LYS A 9 19.05 6.83 3.07
N GLY A 10 18.66 5.61 3.42
CA GLY A 10 19.50 4.67 4.14
C GLY A 10 19.49 4.84 5.66
N SER A 11 18.78 5.82 6.17
CA SER A 11 18.71 6.09 7.61
C SER A 11 17.64 5.25 8.30
N LYS A 12 17.73 5.20 9.64
CA LYS A 12 16.64 4.62 10.45
C LYS A 12 15.35 5.44 10.32
N THR A 13 15.48 6.74 10.09
CA THR A 13 14.33 7.62 9.91
C THR A 13 13.57 7.26 8.63
N GLU A 14 14.26 6.90 7.57
CA GLU A 14 13.62 6.37 6.36
C GLU A 14 12.78 5.14 6.70
N GLN A 15 13.35 4.18 7.40
CA GLN A 15 12.64 2.96 7.77
C GLN A 15 11.45 3.27 8.68
N ASN A 16 11.61 4.21 9.61
CA ASN A 16 10.51 4.64 10.48
C ASN A 16 9.36 5.26 9.68
N LEU A 17 9.67 6.07 8.67
CA LEU A 17 8.64 6.65 7.80
C LEU A 17 7.90 5.57 7.01
N LYS A 18 8.61 4.57 6.52
CA LYS A 18 7.99 3.42 5.83
C LYS A 18 7.08 2.64 6.75
N ASP A 19 7.55 2.35 7.97
CA ASP A 19 6.77 1.61 8.96
C ASP A 19 5.54 2.42 9.40
N ALA A 20 5.72 3.71 9.60
CA ALA A 20 4.61 4.61 9.97
C ALA A 20 3.57 4.70 8.84
N PHE A 21 4.03 4.82 7.59
CA PHE A 21 3.14 4.81 6.44
C PHE A 21 2.33 3.50 6.38
N ALA A 22 3.00 2.37 6.55
CA ALA A 22 2.33 1.07 6.55
C ALA A 22 1.31 0.96 7.68
N GLY A 23 1.68 1.41 8.88
CA GLY A 23 0.79 1.40 10.06
C GLY A 23 -0.43 2.29 9.90
N GLU A 24 -0.25 3.52 9.43
CA GLU A 24 -1.36 4.45 9.20
C GLU A 24 -2.29 3.96 8.08
N SER A 25 -1.72 3.39 7.02
CA SER A 25 -2.50 2.82 5.92
C SER A 25 -3.33 1.63 6.39
N GLN A 26 -2.75 0.77 7.21
CA GLN A 26 -3.46 -0.35 7.82
C GLN A 26 -4.57 0.15 8.75
N ALA A 27 -4.28 1.13 9.60
CA ALA A 27 -5.25 1.70 10.52
C ALA A 27 -6.45 2.28 9.78
N ASN A 28 -6.20 3.02 8.68
CA ASN A 28 -7.26 3.56 7.84
C ASN A 28 -8.22 2.46 7.40
N ARG A 29 -7.70 1.38 6.84
CA ARG A 29 -8.54 0.30 6.30
C ARG A 29 -9.24 -0.48 7.42
N ARG A 30 -8.56 -0.72 8.53
CA ARG A 30 -9.14 -1.39 9.70
C ARG A 30 -10.33 -0.60 10.25
N TYR A 31 -10.18 0.72 10.39
CA TYR A 31 -11.24 1.57 10.93
C TYR A 31 -12.45 1.65 10.00
N LEU A 32 -12.23 1.67 8.68
CA LEU A 32 -13.33 1.61 7.73
C LEU A 32 -14.09 0.28 7.83
N TYR A 33 -13.37 -0.81 8.02
CA TYR A 33 -13.96 -2.13 8.22
C TYR A 33 -14.77 -2.17 9.53
N PHE A 34 -14.20 -1.61 10.62
CA PHE A 34 -14.89 -1.53 11.91
C PHE A 34 -16.13 -0.65 11.83
N ALA A 35 -16.07 0.43 11.07
CA ALA A 35 -17.24 1.29 10.86
C ALA A 35 -18.38 0.53 10.18
N ALA A 36 -18.07 -0.26 9.16
CA ALA A 36 -19.08 -1.08 8.48
C ALA A 36 -19.73 -2.08 9.44
N LYS A 37 -18.93 -2.71 10.31
CA LYS A 37 -19.45 -3.62 11.36
C LYS A 37 -20.35 -2.89 12.33
N ALA A 38 -19.95 -1.69 12.77
CA ALA A 38 -20.73 -0.90 13.70
C ALA A 38 -22.09 -0.50 13.09
N ASP A 39 -22.12 -0.16 11.81
CA ASP A 39 -23.36 0.16 11.11
C ASP A 39 -24.32 -1.05 11.11
N VAL A 40 -23.81 -2.24 10.83
CA VAL A 40 -24.63 -3.47 10.86
C VAL A 40 -25.22 -3.70 12.24
N GLU A 41 -24.48 -3.36 13.30
CA GLU A 41 -24.96 -3.48 14.68
C GLU A 41 -25.93 -2.36 15.09
N GLY A 42 -26.14 -1.38 14.23
CA GLY A 42 -26.95 -0.20 14.57
C GLY A 42 -26.23 0.83 15.43
N GLN A 43 -24.90 0.72 15.55
CA GLN A 43 -24.06 1.63 16.34
C GLN A 43 -23.52 2.75 15.45
N ASN A 44 -24.41 3.59 14.94
CA ASN A 44 -24.06 4.60 13.95
C ASN A 44 -23.09 5.67 14.47
N ASP A 45 -23.20 6.03 15.76
CA ASP A 45 -22.29 7.01 16.36
C ASP A 45 -20.86 6.45 16.44
N ILE A 46 -20.74 5.16 16.75
CA ILE A 46 -19.44 4.47 16.79
C ILE A 46 -18.87 4.39 15.37
N ALA A 47 -19.69 4.06 14.38
CA ALA A 47 -19.27 4.03 12.98
C ALA A 47 -18.72 5.38 12.53
N THR A 48 -19.37 6.49 12.96
CA THR A 48 -18.91 7.84 12.64
C THR A 48 -17.54 8.14 13.23
N VAL A 49 -17.31 7.73 14.48
CA VAL A 49 -15.99 7.89 15.13
C VAL A 49 -14.90 7.14 14.34
N PHE A 50 -15.16 5.90 13.92
CA PHE A 50 -14.21 5.15 13.13
C PHE A 50 -13.93 5.82 11.77
N ARG A 51 -14.95 6.26 11.06
CA ARG A 51 -14.76 6.93 9.75
C ARG A 51 -13.98 8.21 9.86
N SER A 52 -14.32 9.03 10.84
CA SER A 52 -13.61 10.29 11.07
C SER A 52 -12.13 10.05 11.38
N THR A 53 -11.86 9.06 12.20
CA THR A 53 -10.46 8.70 12.52
C THR A 53 -9.73 8.17 11.29
N ALA A 54 -10.41 7.36 10.47
CA ALA A 54 -9.82 6.84 9.23
C ALA A 54 -9.40 7.97 8.27
N GLU A 55 -10.18 9.05 8.18
CA GLU A 55 -9.81 10.20 7.35
C GLU A 55 -8.53 10.86 7.87
N GLY A 56 -8.38 10.97 9.19
CA GLY A 56 -7.15 11.49 9.80
C GLY A 56 -5.93 10.62 9.45
N GLU A 57 -6.10 9.28 9.46
CA GLU A 57 -5.03 8.35 9.10
C GLU A 57 -4.59 8.52 7.64
N THR A 58 -5.51 8.89 6.74
CA THR A 58 -5.17 9.21 5.35
C THR A 58 -4.19 10.38 5.28
N GLY A 59 -4.47 11.45 6.02
CA GLY A 59 -3.58 12.62 6.07
C GLY A 59 -2.21 12.28 6.62
N HIS A 60 -2.15 11.46 7.67
CA HIS A 60 -0.89 11.02 8.26
C HIS A 60 -0.08 10.18 7.27
N ALA A 61 -0.72 9.25 6.57
CA ALA A 61 -0.06 8.41 5.57
C ALA A 61 0.51 9.26 4.43
N HIS A 62 -0.25 10.20 3.92
CA HIS A 62 0.23 11.13 2.87
C HIS A 62 1.40 11.96 3.36
N GLY A 63 1.38 12.43 4.61
CA GLY A 63 2.50 13.18 5.19
C GLY A 63 3.80 12.37 5.20
N HIS A 64 3.72 11.09 5.57
CA HIS A 64 4.89 10.22 5.52
C HIS A 64 5.40 10.04 4.09
N LEU A 65 4.50 9.87 3.12
CA LEU A 65 4.88 9.74 1.71
C LEU A 65 5.54 10.99 1.16
N GLU A 66 5.08 12.16 1.56
CA GLU A 66 5.69 13.43 1.12
C GLU A 66 7.16 13.52 1.52
N TYR A 67 7.51 13.06 2.72
CA TYR A 67 8.91 13.02 3.14
C TYR A 67 9.69 11.97 2.35
N LEU A 68 9.13 10.78 2.15
CA LEU A 68 9.81 9.71 1.41
C LEU A 68 10.01 10.05 -0.06
N GLU A 69 9.05 10.75 -0.68
CA GLU A 69 9.11 11.13 -2.09
C GLU A 69 10.38 11.88 -2.44
N LYS A 70 10.83 12.75 -1.55
CA LYS A 70 11.96 13.67 -1.84
C LYS A 70 13.27 12.95 -2.06
N GLU A 71 13.54 11.86 -1.33
CA GLU A 71 14.86 11.21 -1.36
C GLU A 71 14.80 9.70 -1.54
N CYS A 72 13.68 9.06 -1.23
CA CYS A 72 13.60 7.60 -1.11
C CYS A 72 12.67 6.95 -2.14
N GLY A 73 11.66 7.65 -2.60
CA GLY A 73 10.67 7.12 -3.54
C GLY A 73 9.59 6.28 -2.89
N ASP A 74 8.99 5.42 -3.70
CA ASP A 74 7.88 4.56 -3.31
C ASP A 74 8.33 3.53 -2.27
N PRO A 75 7.73 3.51 -1.08
CA PRO A 75 8.13 2.56 -0.03
C PRO A 75 7.95 1.10 -0.41
N ALA A 76 7.07 0.79 -1.36
CA ALA A 76 6.81 -0.59 -1.78
C ALA A 76 7.82 -1.09 -2.82
N THR A 77 8.30 -0.22 -3.70
CA THR A 77 9.09 -0.64 -4.86
C THR A 77 10.45 0.04 -4.96
N GLY A 78 10.64 1.16 -4.27
CA GLY A 78 11.84 1.97 -4.40
C GLY A 78 11.84 2.87 -5.65
N GLU A 79 10.82 2.75 -6.50
CA GLU A 79 10.71 3.58 -7.70
C GLU A 79 10.45 5.05 -7.33
N PRO A 80 10.92 6.01 -8.15
CA PRO A 80 10.62 7.42 -7.90
C PRO A 80 9.14 7.71 -7.86
N ILE A 81 8.76 8.64 -6.99
CA ILE A 81 7.42 9.22 -6.95
C ILE A 81 7.55 10.66 -7.45
N GLY A 82 6.62 11.08 -8.29
CA GLY A 82 6.64 12.45 -8.81
C GLY A 82 5.51 12.69 -9.79
N ASP A 83 5.82 12.78 -11.09
CA ASP A 83 4.80 13.00 -12.10
C ASP A 83 4.02 11.70 -12.40
N SER A 84 3.00 11.80 -13.24
CA SER A 84 2.14 10.64 -13.55
C SER A 84 2.90 9.50 -14.21
N ILE A 85 3.89 9.80 -15.03
CA ILE A 85 4.70 8.76 -15.68
C ILE A 85 5.50 7.98 -14.63
N GLN A 86 6.16 8.67 -13.71
CA GLN A 86 6.90 8.04 -12.63
C GLN A 86 5.98 7.22 -11.73
N ASN A 87 4.83 7.78 -11.37
CA ASN A 87 3.89 7.10 -10.48
C ASN A 87 3.27 5.87 -11.14
N LEU A 88 3.00 5.91 -12.44
CA LEU A 88 2.52 4.73 -13.17
C LEU A 88 3.57 3.62 -13.19
N LYS A 89 4.84 3.98 -13.37
CA LYS A 89 5.93 2.99 -13.33
C LYS A 89 6.04 2.35 -11.95
N ALA A 90 5.90 3.13 -10.89
CA ALA A 90 5.91 2.60 -9.52
C ALA A 90 4.73 1.66 -9.29
N ALA A 91 3.54 2.04 -9.74
CA ALA A 91 2.35 1.20 -9.62
C ALA A 91 2.49 -0.12 -10.38
N ILE A 92 3.01 -0.07 -11.60
CA ILE A 92 3.25 -1.27 -12.41
C ILE A 92 4.24 -2.21 -11.71
N ALA A 93 5.32 -1.66 -11.16
CA ALA A 93 6.31 -2.45 -10.43
C ALA A 93 5.68 -3.15 -9.22
N GLY A 94 4.84 -2.45 -8.46
CA GLY A 94 4.15 -3.01 -7.30
C GLY A 94 3.19 -4.13 -7.69
N GLU A 95 2.33 -3.88 -8.65
CA GLU A 95 1.36 -4.88 -9.11
C GLU A 95 2.06 -6.10 -9.71
N THR A 96 3.15 -5.88 -10.45
CA THR A 96 3.92 -6.98 -11.05
C THR A 96 4.52 -7.88 -9.97
N HIS A 97 5.10 -7.29 -8.94
CA HIS A 97 5.61 -8.06 -7.80
C HIS A 97 4.49 -8.87 -7.12
N GLU A 98 3.33 -8.24 -6.94
CA GLU A 98 2.19 -8.89 -6.28
C GLU A 98 1.68 -10.11 -7.07
N TYR A 99 1.58 -10.03 -8.40
CA TYR A 99 1.02 -11.13 -9.16
C TYR A 99 2.04 -12.17 -9.61
N THR A 100 3.32 -11.82 -9.68
CA THR A 100 4.36 -12.78 -10.11
C THR A 100 5.03 -13.50 -8.94
N ASP A 101 5.11 -12.84 -7.78
CA ASP A 101 5.89 -13.35 -6.65
C ASP A 101 5.08 -13.44 -5.36
N MET A 102 4.58 -12.30 -4.89
CA MET A 102 3.97 -12.22 -3.55
C MET A 102 2.77 -13.16 -3.40
N TYR A 103 1.72 -12.96 -4.18
CA TYR A 103 0.52 -13.77 -4.06
C TYR A 103 0.70 -15.23 -4.47
N PRO A 104 1.43 -15.55 -5.55
CA PRO A 104 1.74 -16.98 -5.84
C PRO A 104 2.48 -17.66 -4.71
N GLY A 105 3.44 -16.99 -4.08
CA GLY A 105 4.18 -17.52 -2.94
C GLY A 105 3.29 -17.72 -1.72
N MET A 106 2.43 -16.75 -1.42
CA MET A 106 1.48 -16.83 -0.32
C MET A 106 0.45 -17.95 -0.54
N ALA A 107 -0.03 -18.12 -1.78
CA ALA A 107 -0.96 -19.19 -2.11
C ALA A 107 -0.33 -20.56 -1.89
N LYS A 108 0.93 -20.72 -2.29
CA LYS A 108 1.66 -21.98 -2.08
C LYS A 108 1.79 -22.28 -0.59
N THR A 109 2.19 -21.30 0.21
CA THR A 109 2.31 -21.48 1.67
C THR A 109 0.95 -21.86 2.28
N ALA A 110 -0.11 -21.17 1.91
CA ALA A 110 -1.45 -21.46 2.43
C ALA A 110 -1.86 -22.89 2.09
N ARG A 111 -1.59 -23.34 0.88
CA ARG A 111 -1.93 -24.68 0.44
C ARG A 111 -1.11 -25.75 1.18
N ASP A 112 0.19 -25.49 1.34
CA ASP A 112 1.07 -26.39 2.10
C ASP A 112 0.64 -26.51 3.58
N GLU A 113 0.06 -25.46 4.13
CA GLU A 113 -0.43 -25.43 5.51
C GLU A 113 -1.89 -25.91 5.67
N GLY A 114 -2.52 -26.32 4.56
CA GLY A 114 -3.88 -26.84 4.59
C GLY A 114 -4.99 -25.78 4.54
N HIS A 115 -4.67 -24.55 4.19
CA HIS A 115 -5.62 -23.45 4.06
C HIS A 115 -6.02 -23.26 2.59
N ASP A 116 -6.71 -24.23 2.01
CA ASP A 116 -7.01 -24.24 0.58
C ASP A 116 -7.91 -23.08 0.14
N GLU A 117 -8.89 -22.70 0.94
CA GLU A 117 -9.77 -21.57 0.62
C GLU A 117 -9.00 -20.26 0.58
N ILE A 118 -8.06 -20.07 1.51
CA ILE A 118 -7.21 -18.88 1.53
C ILE A 118 -6.25 -18.90 0.33
N ALA A 119 -5.72 -20.08 -0.02
CA ALA A 119 -4.88 -20.22 -1.21
C ALA A 119 -5.64 -19.81 -2.48
N ASP A 120 -6.90 -20.25 -2.63
CA ASP A 120 -7.75 -19.86 -3.75
C ASP A 120 -7.96 -18.33 -3.77
N TRP A 121 -8.15 -17.73 -2.61
CA TRP A 121 -8.27 -16.28 -2.47
C TRP A 121 -7.02 -15.56 -2.99
N PHE A 122 -5.83 -15.98 -2.55
CA PHE A 122 -4.57 -15.41 -3.01
C PHE A 122 -4.37 -15.58 -4.52
N GLU A 123 -4.73 -16.73 -5.08
CA GLU A 123 -4.64 -16.96 -6.53
C GLU A 123 -5.59 -16.05 -7.31
N THR A 124 -6.78 -15.80 -6.77
CA THR A 124 -7.74 -14.86 -7.34
C THR A 124 -7.18 -13.45 -7.33
N LEU A 125 -6.55 -13.04 -6.22
CA LEU A 125 -5.92 -11.72 -6.12
C LEU A 125 -4.75 -11.58 -7.09
N ALA A 126 -3.95 -12.61 -7.29
CA ALA A 126 -2.86 -12.58 -8.27
C ALA A 126 -3.39 -12.21 -9.66
N LYS A 127 -4.53 -12.78 -10.05
CA LYS A 127 -5.18 -12.44 -11.34
C LYS A 127 -5.67 -10.99 -11.37
N ALA A 128 -6.24 -10.51 -10.27
CA ALA A 128 -6.70 -9.13 -10.16
C ALA A 128 -5.54 -8.15 -10.29
N GLU A 129 -4.43 -8.43 -9.61
CA GLU A 129 -3.25 -7.56 -9.64
C GLU A 129 -2.60 -7.54 -11.03
N ARG A 130 -2.64 -8.65 -11.75
CA ARG A 130 -2.20 -8.69 -13.16
C ARG A 130 -3.06 -7.78 -14.03
N SER A 131 -4.37 -7.78 -13.81
CA SER A 131 -5.29 -6.90 -14.52
C SER A 131 -4.98 -5.43 -14.20
N HIS A 132 -4.67 -5.10 -12.94
CA HIS A 132 -4.26 -3.75 -12.54
C HIS A 132 -2.97 -3.34 -13.24
N ALA A 133 -1.96 -4.21 -13.27
CA ALA A 133 -0.71 -3.93 -13.96
C ALA A 133 -0.93 -3.61 -15.43
N ASN A 134 -1.80 -4.37 -16.09
CA ASN A 134 -2.12 -4.17 -17.50
C ASN A 134 -2.84 -2.82 -17.72
N ARG A 135 -3.74 -2.42 -16.84
CA ARG A 135 -4.42 -1.13 -16.90
C ARG A 135 -3.46 0.02 -16.73
N PHE A 136 -2.53 -0.07 -15.78
CA PHE A 136 -1.52 0.95 -15.58
C PHE A 136 -0.56 1.03 -16.76
N GLN A 137 -0.19 -0.11 -17.32
CA GLN A 137 0.69 -0.14 -18.50
C GLN A 137 0.03 0.53 -19.70
N LYS A 138 -1.26 0.27 -19.90
CA LYS A 138 -2.01 0.92 -20.98
C LYS A 138 -2.04 2.45 -20.79
N ALA A 139 -2.29 2.90 -19.57
CA ALA A 139 -2.27 4.32 -19.26
C ALA A 139 -0.89 4.94 -19.50
N LEU A 140 0.17 4.22 -19.12
CA LEU A 140 1.53 4.68 -19.37
C LEU A 140 1.83 4.81 -20.87
N ASP A 141 1.43 3.81 -21.65
CA ASP A 141 1.64 3.80 -23.10
C ASP A 141 0.95 4.99 -23.79
N GLU A 142 -0.17 5.44 -23.23
CA GLU A 142 -0.93 6.57 -23.78
C GLU A 142 -0.27 7.94 -23.50
N VAL A 143 0.49 8.06 -22.43
CA VAL A 143 1.08 9.34 -21.99
C VAL A 143 2.61 9.41 -22.18
N ALA A 144 3.23 8.30 -22.45
CA ALA A 144 4.71 8.23 -22.60
C ALA A 144 5.18 8.61 -24.01
#